data_7e790b67f28df34dd23da7265c879a32
#
_entry.id   7e790b67f28df34dd23da7265c879a32
#
_cell.length_a   1.000
_cell.length_b   1.000
_cell.length_c   1.000
_cell.angle_alpha   90.00
_cell.angle_beta   90.00
_cell.angle_gamma   90.00
#
_symmetry.space_group_name_H-M   'P 1'
#
loop_
_entity.id
_entity.type
_entity.pdbx_description
1 polymer ?
#
loop_
_entity_poly.entity_id
_entity_poly.type
_entity_poly.pdbx_seq_one_letter_code
_entity_poly.pdbx_strand_id
1 'polypeptide(L)'
;NSNGHKISKIASLSEAEINKLVWDIRIGKKNCDSGKKLILALIELDEKLFRDTLNNLINELGLALTFSAHIIPFLDRIGVMWLTGSISPAQEHFISNLIRQKIISEIDKQIVPETTDAPIMLYLPEHEWHEISLLFYHYLLRSKGLHTVYLGQSLPYDSLVDCIKTIKPKAILSAWLTAVELSFLKNYFRKLKQDSDGIPIFAGGIQINLNGKELADNLTEITNSGTLLQQILPALKLN
;
A
#
# COMPACT_ATOMS: atom_id res chain seq x y z
N ASN A 1 -7.96 8.62 -33.36
CA ASN A 1 -6.89 9.61 -33.53
C ASN A 1 -6.79 10.65 -32.41
N SER A 2 -7.78 10.79 -31.55
CA SER A 2 -7.76 11.73 -30.41
C SER A 2 -6.71 11.40 -29.33
N ASN A 3 -6.11 10.22 -29.35
CA ASN A 3 -5.14 9.74 -28.35
C ASN A 3 -3.73 9.49 -28.96
N GLY A 4 -3.40 10.09 -30.14
CA GLY A 4 -2.05 10.06 -30.71
C GLY A 4 -1.58 8.76 -31.34
N HIS A 5 -2.39 7.71 -31.40
CA HIS A 5 -2.01 6.43 -31.99
C HIS A 5 -2.28 6.41 -33.51
N LYS A 6 -1.27 6.00 -34.32
CA LYS A 6 -1.44 5.82 -35.76
C LYS A 6 -2.31 4.57 -36.04
N ILE A 7 -3.29 4.71 -36.96
CA ILE A 7 -4.24 3.65 -37.33
C ILE A 7 -3.52 2.38 -37.79
N SER A 8 -2.43 2.52 -38.56
CA SER A 8 -1.63 1.40 -39.03
C SER A 8 -0.98 0.57 -37.88
N LYS A 9 -0.69 1.21 -36.74
CA LYS A 9 -0.12 0.53 -35.59
C LYS A 9 -1.19 -0.22 -34.77
N ILE A 10 -2.43 0.29 -34.78
CA ILE A 10 -3.57 -0.38 -34.12
C ILE A 10 -4.00 -1.62 -34.91
N ALA A 11 -3.97 -1.54 -36.24
CA ALA A 11 -4.37 -2.64 -37.12
C ALA A 11 -3.42 -3.87 -37.05
N SER A 12 -2.22 -3.73 -36.52
CA SER A 12 -1.25 -4.82 -36.32
C SER A 12 -1.27 -5.44 -34.92
N LEU A 13 -2.11 -4.95 -34.01
CA LEU A 13 -2.21 -5.46 -32.66
C LEU A 13 -3.16 -6.66 -32.59
N SER A 14 -2.82 -7.62 -31.73
CA SER A 14 -3.73 -8.72 -31.37
C SER A 14 -4.93 -8.17 -30.56
N GLU A 15 -6.00 -8.96 -30.50
CA GLU A 15 -7.20 -8.61 -29.73
C GLU A 15 -6.88 -8.32 -28.24
N ALA A 16 -5.96 -9.10 -27.65
CA ALA A 16 -5.49 -8.89 -26.28
C ALA A 16 -4.75 -7.56 -26.12
N GLU A 17 -3.92 -7.17 -27.08
CA GLU A 17 -3.19 -5.89 -27.07
C GLU A 17 -4.12 -4.71 -27.30
N ILE A 18 -5.13 -4.85 -28.16
CA ILE A 18 -6.18 -3.84 -28.37
C ILE A 18 -6.98 -3.66 -27.07
N ASN A 19 -7.40 -4.74 -26.43
CA ASN A 19 -8.13 -4.68 -25.17
C ASN A 19 -7.30 -4.01 -24.07
N LYS A 20 -6.01 -4.33 -23.97
CA LYS A 20 -5.08 -3.66 -23.04
C LYS A 20 -4.95 -2.16 -23.35
N LEU A 21 -4.78 -1.79 -24.62
CA LEU A 21 -4.67 -0.39 -25.02
C LEU A 21 -5.95 0.42 -24.73
N VAL A 22 -7.13 -0.17 -25.03
CA VAL A 22 -8.43 0.45 -24.69
C VAL A 22 -8.59 0.61 -23.18
N TRP A 23 -8.15 -0.39 -22.42
CA TRP A 23 -8.13 -0.35 -20.95
C TRP A 23 -7.24 0.77 -20.42
N ASP A 24 -6.00 0.87 -20.91
CA ASP A 24 -5.03 1.91 -20.53
C ASP A 24 -5.54 3.32 -20.85
N ILE A 25 -6.20 3.50 -22.03
CA ILE A 25 -6.80 4.78 -22.41
C ILE A 25 -7.99 5.15 -21.51
N ARG A 26 -8.84 4.17 -21.15
CA ARG A 26 -9.98 4.40 -20.25
C ARG A 26 -9.51 4.77 -18.84
N ILE A 27 -8.52 4.07 -18.32
CA ILE A 27 -7.91 4.39 -17.02
C ILE A 27 -7.29 5.79 -17.06
N GLY A 28 -6.51 6.12 -18.10
CA GLY A 28 -5.87 7.44 -18.24
C GLY A 28 -6.85 8.62 -18.28
N LYS A 29 -7.99 8.48 -19.01
CA LYS A 29 -9.02 9.51 -19.03
C LYS A 29 -9.75 9.66 -17.69
N LYS A 30 -10.08 8.52 -17.03
CA LYS A 30 -10.71 8.53 -15.71
C LYS A 30 -9.76 9.04 -14.63
N ASN A 31 -8.48 8.71 -14.71
CA ASN A 31 -7.48 9.24 -13.81
C ASN A 31 -7.47 10.77 -13.79
N CYS A 32 -7.56 11.39 -14.98
CA CYS A 32 -7.58 12.86 -15.08
C CYS A 32 -8.83 13.47 -14.43
N ASP A 33 -10.01 12.90 -14.64
CA ASP A 33 -11.27 13.43 -14.08
C ASP A 33 -11.42 13.10 -12.59
N SER A 34 -11.20 11.85 -12.20
CA SER A 34 -11.29 11.43 -10.80
C SER A 34 -10.23 12.10 -9.93
N GLY A 35 -9.00 12.26 -10.43
CA GLY A 35 -7.94 12.97 -9.72
C GLY A 35 -8.30 14.45 -9.46
N LYS A 36 -8.95 15.13 -10.42
CA LYS A 36 -9.44 16.50 -10.22
C LYS A 36 -10.53 16.56 -9.15
N LYS A 37 -11.49 15.62 -9.18
CA LYS A 37 -12.56 15.55 -8.18
C LYS A 37 -12.02 15.28 -6.78
N LEU A 38 -11.04 14.38 -6.64
CA LEU A 38 -10.39 14.10 -5.35
C LEU A 38 -9.65 15.34 -4.82
N ILE A 39 -8.95 16.10 -5.69
CA ILE A 39 -8.29 17.35 -5.30
C ILE A 39 -9.31 18.43 -4.92
N LEU A 40 -10.42 18.56 -5.66
CA LEU A 40 -11.48 19.50 -5.32
C LEU A 40 -12.08 19.16 -3.95
N ALA A 41 -12.40 17.90 -3.72
CA ALA A 41 -12.93 17.41 -2.45
C ALA A 41 -11.96 17.68 -1.26
N LEU A 42 -10.65 17.57 -1.49
CA LEU A 42 -9.62 17.93 -0.52
C LEU A 42 -9.65 19.42 -0.19
N ILE A 43 -9.68 20.28 -1.22
CA ILE A 43 -9.62 21.75 -1.04
C ILE A 43 -10.88 22.25 -0.32
N GLU A 44 -12.04 21.74 -0.71
CA GLU A 44 -13.35 22.16 -0.19
C GLU A 44 -13.81 21.41 1.06
N LEU A 45 -13.01 20.40 1.53
CA LEU A 45 -13.39 19.49 2.61
C LEU A 45 -14.73 18.79 2.33
N ASP A 46 -15.00 18.48 1.05
CA ASP A 46 -16.26 17.84 0.60
C ASP A 46 -16.14 16.30 0.73
N GLU A 47 -16.59 15.80 1.89
CA GLU A 47 -16.64 14.37 2.15
C GLU A 47 -17.51 13.60 1.14
N LYS A 48 -18.65 14.18 0.75
CA LYS A 48 -19.57 13.52 -0.18
C LYS A 48 -18.94 13.33 -1.55
N LEU A 49 -18.36 14.39 -2.12
CA LEU A 49 -17.67 14.32 -3.40
C LEU A 49 -16.51 13.30 -3.37
N PHE A 50 -15.74 13.28 -2.28
CA PHE A 50 -14.66 12.32 -2.10
C PHE A 50 -15.16 10.88 -2.07
N ARG A 51 -16.14 10.58 -1.21
CA ARG A 51 -16.70 9.24 -1.06
C ARG A 51 -17.36 8.73 -2.34
N ASP A 52 -18.15 9.58 -3.01
CA ASP A 52 -18.82 9.21 -4.25
C ASP A 52 -17.78 8.91 -5.35
N THR A 53 -16.75 9.75 -5.48
CA THR A 53 -15.66 9.53 -6.45
C THR A 53 -14.91 8.23 -6.17
N LEU A 54 -14.53 8.00 -4.92
CA LEU A 54 -13.78 6.81 -4.50
C LEU A 54 -14.62 5.53 -4.65
N ASN A 55 -15.89 5.55 -4.24
CA ASN A 55 -16.80 4.42 -4.38
C ASN A 55 -17.02 4.04 -5.84
N ASN A 56 -17.20 5.03 -6.73
CA ASN A 56 -17.34 4.77 -8.16
C ASN A 56 -16.08 4.11 -8.76
N LEU A 57 -14.88 4.54 -8.34
CA LEU A 57 -13.64 3.92 -8.75
C LEU A 57 -13.53 2.47 -8.24
N ILE A 58 -13.86 2.24 -6.98
CA ILE A 58 -13.80 0.90 -6.38
C ILE A 58 -14.82 -0.06 -7.01
N ASN A 59 -16.04 0.41 -7.29
CA ASN A 59 -17.06 -0.41 -7.93
C ASN A 59 -16.68 -0.83 -9.36
N GLU A 60 -15.90 -0.01 -10.07
CA GLU A 60 -15.50 -0.30 -11.43
C GLU A 60 -14.18 -1.09 -11.52
N LEU A 61 -13.21 -0.80 -10.66
CA LEU A 61 -11.85 -1.29 -10.78
C LEU A 61 -11.47 -2.28 -9.67
N GLY A 62 -12.26 -2.33 -8.60
CA GLY A 62 -11.89 -2.96 -7.35
C GLY A 62 -10.92 -2.11 -6.53
N LEU A 63 -10.80 -2.37 -5.22
CA LEU A 63 -9.98 -1.55 -4.33
C LEU A 63 -8.50 -1.62 -4.68
N ALA A 64 -7.96 -2.80 -5.03
CA ALA A 64 -6.54 -2.95 -5.31
C ALA A 64 -6.06 -2.05 -6.46
N LEU A 65 -6.79 -2.05 -7.58
CA LEU A 65 -6.42 -1.22 -8.73
C LEU A 65 -6.75 0.26 -8.49
N THR A 66 -7.86 0.56 -7.81
CA THR A 66 -8.19 1.95 -7.40
C THR A 66 -7.09 2.53 -6.53
N PHE A 67 -6.57 1.75 -5.58
CA PHE A 67 -5.51 2.21 -4.70
C PHE A 67 -4.21 2.48 -5.47
N SER A 68 -3.74 1.52 -6.26
CA SER A 68 -2.48 1.66 -6.99
C SER A 68 -2.53 2.72 -8.10
N ALA A 69 -3.64 2.83 -8.84
CA ALA A 69 -3.75 3.72 -10.01
C ALA A 69 -4.27 5.12 -9.67
N HIS A 70 -4.98 5.31 -8.55
CA HIS A 70 -5.60 6.59 -8.19
C HIS A 70 -5.18 7.11 -6.83
N ILE A 71 -5.19 6.27 -5.78
CA ILE A 71 -4.95 6.77 -4.42
C ILE A 71 -3.45 7.02 -4.18
N ILE A 72 -2.55 6.14 -4.60
CA ILE A 72 -1.10 6.39 -4.46
C ILE A 72 -0.69 7.68 -5.18
N PRO A 73 -1.00 7.89 -6.49
CA PRO A 73 -0.67 9.14 -7.17
C PRO A 73 -1.34 10.38 -6.55
N PHE A 74 -2.52 10.22 -5.96
CA PHE A 74 -3.21 11.28 -5.24
C PHE A 74 -2.48 11.64 -3.94
N LEU A 75 -2.04 10.65 -3.16
CA LEU A 75 -1.26 10.87 -1.94
C LEU A 75 0.11 11.51 -2.23
N ASP A 76 0.79 11.09 -3.31
CA ASP A 76 2.04 11.71 -3.76
C ASP A 76 1.82 13.20 -4.08
N ARG A 77 0.72 13.53 -4.75
CA ARG A 77 0.36 14.91 -5.05
C ARG A 77 0.03 15.71 -3.79
N ILE A 78 -0.67 15.12 -2.83
CA ILE A 78 -0.92 15.74 -1.51
C ILE A 78 0.40 16.06 -0.81
N GLY A 79 1.36 15.14 -0.82
CA GLY A 79 2.70 15.37 -0.26
C GLY A 79 3.39 16.58 -0.86
N VAL A 80 3.35 16.75 -2.19
CA VAL A 80 3.88 17.94 -2.86
C VAL A 80 3.11 19.20 -2.47
N MET A 81 1.78 19.14 -2.42
CA MET A 81 0.95 20.29 -2.04
C MET A 81 1.19 20.72 -0.59
N TRP A 82 1.45 19.77 0.30
CA TRP A 82 1.81 20.03 1.69
C TRP A 82 3.18 20.73 1.78
N LEU A 83 4.21 20.21 1.08
CA LEU A 83 5.55 20.80 1.06
C LEU A 83 5.56 22.23 0.50
N THR A 84 4.67 22.55 -0.43
CA THR A 84 4.53 23.90 -1.03
C THR A 84 3.60 24.83 -0.24
N GLY A 85 3.01 24.35 0.87
CA GLY A 85 2.04 25.11 1.65
C GLY A 85 0.71 25.36 0.92
N SER A 86 0.43 24.61 -0.16
CA SER A 86 -0.81 24.75 -0.94
C SER A 86 -2.03 24.14 -0.26
N ILE A 87 -1.83 23.31 0.75
CA ILE A 87 -2.87 22.76 1.62
C ILE A 87 -2.44 22.84 3.08
N SER A 88 -3.43 22.88 3.98
CA SER A 88 -3.22 22.86 5.41
C SER A 88 -3.11 21.43 5.97
N PRO A 89 -2.50 21.22 7.15
CA PRO A 89 -2.54 19.93 7.84
C PRO A 89 -3.97 19.39 8.06
N ALA A 90 -4.94 20.27 8.29
CA ALA A 90 -6.34 19.87 8.48
C ALA A 90 -6.94 19.23 7.23
N GLN A 91 -6.62 19.77 6.04
CA GLN A 91 -7.05 19.18 4.76
C GLN A 91 -6.39 17.83 4.49
N GLU A 92 -5.09 17.71 4.78
CA GLU A 92 -4.39 16.43 4.67
C GLU A 92 -4.99 15.39 5.61
N HIS A 93 -5.17 15.71 6.90
CA HIS A 93 -5.78 14.82 7.89
C HIS A 93 -7.20 14.41 7.52
N PHE A 94 -8.02 15.34 7.00
CA PHE A 94 -9.37 15.06 6.55
C PHE A 94 -9.38 13.94 5.49
N ILE A 95 -8.57 14.09 4.45
CA ILE A 95 -8.51 13.11 3.35
C ILE A 95 -7.87 11.79 3.79
N SER A 96 -6.78 11.84 4.54
CA SER A 96 -6.10 10.64 5.04
C SER A 96 -7.03 9.79 5.91
N ASN A 97 -7.85 10.43 6.75
CA ASN A 97 -8.86 9.72 7.53
C ASN A 97 -9.96 9.10 6.68
N LEU A 98 -10.42 9.76 5.60
CA LEU A 98 -11.43 9.18 4.70
C LEU A 98 -10.89 7.96 3.94
N ILE A 99 -9.64 8.03 3.46
CA ILE A 99 -8.97 6.90 2.82
C ILE A 99 -8.82 5.75 3.82
N ARG A 100 -8.34 6.04 5.02
CA ARG A 100 -8.16 5.09 6.11
C ARG A 100 -9.46 4.35 6.44
N GLN A 101 -10.55 5.10 6.66
CA GLN A 101 -11.88 4.54 6.94
C GLN A 101 -12.34 3.61 5.81
N LYS A 102 -12.10 4.01 4.55
CA LYS A 102 -12.50 3.19 3.40
C LYS A 102 -11.73 1.87 3.34
N ILE A 103 -10.41 1.88 3.52
CA ILE A 103 -9.61 0.66 3.51
C ILE A 103 -10.03 -0.28 4.65
N ILE A 104 -10.22 0.25 5.87
CA ILE A 104 -10.68 -0.54 7.03
C ILE A 104 -12.03 -1.19 6.74
N SER A 105 -12.98 -0.44 6.17
CA SER A 105 -14.28 -0.99 5.76
C SER A 105 -14.16 -2.10 4.71
N GLU A 106 -13.20 -2.03 3.81
CA GLU A 106 -12.97 -3.08 2.82
C GLU A 106 -12.22 -4.29 3.41
N ILE A 107 -11.37 -4.09 4.41
CA ILE A 107 -10.75 -5.18 5.19
C ILE A 107 -11.80 -5.96 5.97
N ASP A 108 -12.72 -5.27 6.63
CA ASP A 108 -13.79 -5.89 7.45
C ASP A 108 -14.71 -6.80 6.63
N LYS A 109 -14.88 -6.52 5.34
CA LYS A 109 -15.64 -7.38 4.41
C LYS A 109 -14.93 -8.67 4.04
N GLN A 110 -13.61 -8.78 4.30
CA GLN A 110 -12.84 -9.98 3.96
C GLN A 110 -13.08 -11.06 4.99
N ILE A 111 -13.27 -12.29 4.52
CA ILE A 111 -13.43 -13.45 5.40
C ILE A 111 -12.12 -13.68 6.16
N VAL A 112 -12.19 -13.81 7.47
CA VAL A 112 -11.06 -14.29 8.27
C VAL A 112 -10.94 -15.80 8.05
N PRO A 113 -9.82 -16.30 7.50
CA PRO A 113 -9.72 -17.72 7.24
C PRO A 113 -9.75 -18.53 8.54
N GLU A 114 -10.56 -19.56 8.58
CA GLU A 114 -10.51 -20.58 9.62
C GLU A 114 -9.29 -21.49 9.34
N THR A 115 -8.17 -21.16 9.92
CA THR A 115 -6.92 -21.89 9.69
C THR A 115 -6.08 -21.95 10.96
N THR A 116 -5.31 -23.02 11.10
CA THR A 116 -4.25 -23.16 12.12
C THR A 116 -2.90 -22.65 11.62
N ASP A 117 -2.84 -22.17 10.38
CA ASP A 117 -1.61 -21.66 9.79
C ASP A 117 -1.10 -20.42 10.54
N ALA A 118 0.20 -20.37 10.74
CA ALA A 118 0.85 -19.20 11.32
C ALA A 118 0.53 -17.93 10.51
N PRO A 119 0.18 -16.82 11.16
CA PRO A 119 -0.21 -15.59 10.47
C PRO A 119 0.98 -14.86 9.83
N ILE A 120 0.68 -13.93 8.94
CA ILE A 120 1.58 -12.83 8.58
C ILE A 120 1.30 -11.68 9.54
N MET A 121 2.33 -11.22 10.25
CA MET A 121 2.21 -10.13 11.21
C MET A 121 2.55 -8.79 10.58
N LEU A 122 1.67 -7.80 10.73
CA LEU A 122 1.84 -6.47 10.18
C LEU A 122 1.94 -5.43 11.31
N TYR A 123 2.94 -4.55 11.23
CA TYR A 123 3.14 -3.49 12.22
C TYR A 123 3.81 -2.26 11.60
N LEU A 124 3.69 -1.12 12.27
CA LEU A 124 4.56 0.04 12.06
C LEU A 124 5.48 0.21 13.26
N PRO A 125 6.76 0.54 13.02
CA PRO A 125 7.71 0.74 14.11
C PRO A 125 7.33 1.93 14.98
N GLU A 126 7.92 2.01 16.15
CA GLU A 126 7.73 3.12 17.08
C GLU A 126 7.96 4.47 16.39
N HIS A 127 7.06 5.43 16.62
CA HIS A 127 6.99 6.76 16.00
C HIS A 127 6.62 6.79 14.50
N GLU A 128 6.27 5.66 13.89
CA GLU A 128 5.69 5.65 12.54
C GLU A 128 4.15 5.62 12.62
N TRP A 129 3.53 6.66 12.05
CA TRP A 129 2.07 6.87 12.10
C TRP A 129 1.39 6.73 10.75
N HIS A 130 2.15 6.63 9.64
CA HIS A 130 1.63 6.62 8.28
C HIS A 130 1.13 5.23 7.88
N GLU A 131 -0.03 4.83 8.40
CA GLU A 131 -0.52 3.44 8.28
C GLU A 131 -1.27 3.10 6.98
N ILE A 132 -1.58 4.07 6.11
CA ILE A 132 -2.39 3.82 4.89
C ILE A 132 -1.78 2.71 4.03
N SER A 133 -0.47 2.72 3.83
CA SER A 133 0.21 1.67 3.06
C SER A 133 0.13 0.31 3.74
N LEU A 134 0.31 0.27 5.06
CA LEU A 134 0.23 -0.98 5.83
C LEU A 134 -1.19 -1.56 5.85
N LEU A 135 -2.21 -0.71 6.00
CA LEU A 135 -3.61 -1.11 5.88
C LEU A 135 -3.92 -1.67 4.49
N PHE A 136 -3.36 -1.07 3.44
CA PHE A 136 -3.54 -1.58 2.10
C PHE A 136 -2.84 -2.93 1.90
N TYR A 137 -1.66 -3.13 2.45
CA TYR A 137 -1.00 -4.44 2.47
C TYR A 137 -1.85 -5.48 3.22
N HIS A 138 -2.42 -5.11 4.36
CA HIS A 138 -3.34 -5.96 5.11
C HIS A 138 -4.56 -6.37 4.25
N TYR A 139 -5.19 -5.41 3.57
CA TYR A 139 -6.28 -5.69 2.64
C TYR A 139 -5.86 -6.68 1.54
N LEU A 140 -4.71 -6.45 0.89
CA LEU A 140 -4.25 -7.32 -0.19
C LEU A 140 -4.03 -8.76 0.28
N LEU A 141 -3.42 -8.96 1.43
CA LEU A 141 -3.21 -10.29 2.01
C LEU A 141 -4.53 -10.97 2.36
N ARG A 142 -5.44 -10.25 3.03
CA ARG A 142 -6.78 -10.75 3.38
C ARG A 142 -7.61 -11.09 2.14
N SER A 143 -7.56 -10.30 1.10
CA SER A 143 -8.28 -10.56 -0.16
C SER A 143 -7.81 -11.83 -0.88
N LYS A 144 -6.65 -12.37 -0.50
CA LYS A 144 -6.13 -13.66 -0.94
C LYS A 144 -6.37 -14.80 0.06
N GLY A 145 -7.18 -14.56 1.08
CA GLY A 145 -7.48 -15.56 2.11
C GLY A 145 -6.32 -15.85 3.06
N LEU A 146 -5.31 -14.97 3.13
CA LEU A 146 -4.17 -15.17 4.02
C LEU A 146 -4.50 -14.75 5.45
N HIS A 147 -4.10 -15.58 6.41
CA HIS A 147 -4.22 -15.25 7.82
C HIS A 147 -3.24 -14.14 8.19
N THR A 148 -3.74 -13.07 8.79
CA THR A 148 -2.96 -11.88 9.16
C THR A 148 -3.28 -11.42 10.57
N VAL A 149 -2.26 -10.91 11.27
CA VAL A 149 -2.40 -10.19 12.54
C VAL A 149 -1.89 -8.77 12.33
N TYR A 150 -2.77 -7.79 12.49
CA TYR A 150 -2.46 -6.37 12.30
C TYR A 150 -2.28 -5.70 13.65
N LEU A 151 -1.07 -5.26 13.97
CA LEU A 151 -0.72 -4.63 15.25
C LEU A 151 -0.80 -3.09 15.22
N GLY A 152 -0.90 -2.50 14.02
CA GLY A 152 -1.13 -1.07 13.86
C GLY A 152 0.12 -0.21 13.97
N GLN A 153 -0.13 1.04 14.40
CA GLN A 153 0.83 2.15 14.40
C GLN A 153 1.71 2.15 15.63
N SER A 154 2.93 2.69 15.47
CA SER A 154 3.83 3.08 16.57
C SER A 154 4.03 1.99 17.63
N LEU A 155 4.33 0.77 17.20
CA LEU A 155 4.56 -0.37 18.10
C LEU A 155 5.98 -0.31 18.69
N PRO A 156 6.13 -0.29 20.02
CA PRO A 156 7.45 -0.39 20.68
C PRO A 156 8.17 -1.68 20.32
N TYR A 157 9.50 -1.60 20.14
CA TYR A 157 10.29 -2.74 19.69
C TYR A 157 10.18 -3.98 20.60
N ASP A 158 10.23 -3.78 21.92
CA ASP A 158 10.16 -4.91 22.87
C ASP A 158 8.78 -5.60 22.80
N SER A 159 7.70 -4.82 22.63
CA SER A 159 6.35 -5.36 22.42
C SER A 159 6.24 -6.15 21.10
N LEU A 160 6.93 -5.71 20.04
CA LEU A 160 7.00 -6.44 18.78
C LEU A 160 7.66 -7.82 19.01
N VAL A 161 8.78 -7.86 19.71
CA VAL A 161 9.51 -9.12 19.99
C VAL A 161 8.66 -10.08 20.83
N ASP A 162 7.93 -9.57 21.82
CA ASP A 162 7.03 -10.39 22.64
C ASP A 162 5.85 -10.93 21.83
N CYS A 163 5.31 -10.15 20.91
CA CYS A 163 4.28 -10.61 19.96
C CYS A 163 4.83 -11.70 19.03
N ILE A 164 6.05 -11.55 18.51
CA ILE A 164 6.70 -12.57 17.65
C ILE A 164 6.79 -13.90 18.39
N LYS A 165 7.27 -13.89 19.63
CA LYS A 165 7.42 -15.12 20.46
C LYS A 165 6.08 -15.79 20.74
N THR A 166 5.02 -14.99 20.95
CA THR A 166 3.67 -15.49 21.29
C THR A 166 2.95 -16.02 20.06
N ILE A 167 2.95 -15.25 18.96
CA ILE A 167 2.17 -15.51 17.75
C ILE A 167 2.89 -16.49 16.83
N LYS A 168 4.23 -16.49 16.84
CA LYS A 168 5.10 -17.26 15.94
C LYS A 168 4.68 -17.10 14.48
N PRO A 169 4.70 -15.87 13.94
CA PRO A 169 4.24 -15.60 12.59
C PRO A 169 5.14 -16.27 11.55
N LYS A 170 4.58 -16.60 10.39
CA LYS A 170 5.38 -17.13 9.25
C LYS A 170 6.10 -16.05 8.45
N ALA A 171 5.73 -14.79 8.64
CA ALA A 171 6.38 -13.61 8.08
C ALA A 171 6.03 -12.36 8.88
N ILE A 172 6.90 -11.35 8.79
CA ILE A 172 6.73 -10.04 9.40
C ILE A 172 6.74 -9.00 8.27
N LEU A 173 5.78 -8.07 8.29
CA LEU A 173 5.63 -7.02 7.28
C LEU A 173 5.51 -5.65 7.94
N SER A 174 6.29 -4.68 7.47
CA SER A 174 6.25 -3.30 7.96
C SER A 174 6.29 -2.27 6.82
N ALA A 175 5.98 -1.00 7.16
CA ALA A 175 6.13 0.12 6.25
C ALA A 175 6.88 1.27 6.95
N TRP A 176 7.72 1.99 6.20
CA TRP A 176 8.64 3.01 6.72
C TRP A 176 8.59 4.26 5.84
N LEU A 177 7.91 5.30 6.32
CA LEU A 177 7.73 6.55 5.59
C LEU A 177 8.44 7.71 6.27
N THR A 178 8.39 7.78 7.60
CA THR A 178 9.08 8.81 8.39
C THR A 178 10.60 8.72 8.18
N ALA A 179 11.24 9.85 7.94
CA ALA A 179 12.69 9.92 7.72
C ALA A 179 13.46 9.41 8.95
N VAL A 180 14.36 8.48 8.72
CA VAL A 180 15.25 7.91 9.74
C VAL A 180 16.66 7.70 9.18
N GLU A 181 17.65 7.72 10.05
CA GLU A 181 19.03 7.48 9.65
C GLU A 181 19.25 6.04 9.14
N LEU A 182 20.04 5.88 8.07
CA LEU A 182 20.36 4.56 7.51
C LEU A 182 21.01 3.63 8.56
N SER A 183 21.86 4.18 9.43
CA SER A 183 22.48 3.43 10.53
C SER A 183 21.45 2.84 11.49
N PHE A 184 20.39 3.58 11.78
CA PHE A 184 19.26 3.10 12.58
C PHE A 184 18.53 1.96 11.87
N LEU A 185 18.19 2.10 10.58
CA LEU A 185 17.51 1.05 9.81
C LEU A 185 18.34 -0.25 9.79
N LYS A 186 19.64 -0.15 9.49
CA LYS A 186 20.54 -1.31 9.48
C LYS A 186 20.58 -2.02 10.83
N ASN A 187 20.68 -1.28 11.93
CA ASN A 187 20.71 -1.84 13.27
C ASN A 187 19.36 -2.46 13.65
N TYR A 188 18.27 -1.78 13.34
CA TYR A 188 16.92 -2.25 13.61
C TYR A 188 16.63 -3.59 12.93
N PHE A 189 16.83 -3.68 11.61
CA PHE A 189 16.52 -4.91 10.87
C PHE A 189 17.49 -6.05 11.16
N ARG A 190 18.77 -5.75 11.43
CA ARG A 190 19.71 -6.77 11.89
C ARG A 190 19.28 -7.36 13.24
N LYS A 191 18.90 -6.50 14.19
CA LYS A 191 18.40 -6.93 15.50
C LYS A 191 17.10 -7.72 15.35
N LEU A 192 16.15 -7.21 14.55
CA LEU A 192 14.88 -7.89 14.32
C LEU A 192 15.06 -9.28 13.70
N LYS A 193 15.99 -9.44 12.76
CA LYS A 193 16.31 -10.74 12.16
C LYS A 193 16.84 -11.73 13.18
N GLN A 194 17.65 -11.27 14.13
CA GLN A 194 18.17 -12.09 15.24
C GLN A 194 17.05 -12.46 16.23
N ASP A 195 16.29 -11.47 16.68
CA ASP A 195 15.24 -11.64 17.71
C ASP A 195 14.00 -12.40 17.19
N SER A 196 13.81 -12.46 15.86
CA SER A 196 12.74 -13.22 15.20
C SER A 196 13.16 -14.65 14.77
N ASP A 197 14.36 -15.11 15.13
CA ASP A 197 14.86 -16.44 14.79
C ASP A 197 14.80 -16.72 13.27
N GLY A 198 15.12 -15.71 12.46
CA GLY A 198 15.18 -15.81 11.00
C GLY A 198 13.85 -15.87 10.28
N ILE A 199 12.74 -15.50 10.92
CA ILE A 199 11.44 -15.32 10.25
C ILE A 199 11.62 -14.35 9.09
N PRO A 200 11.07 -14.63 7.87
CA PRO A 200 11.12 -13.71 6.74
C PRO A 200 10.56 -12.33 7.08
N ILE A 201 11.35 -11.29 6.82
CA ILE A 201 10.99 -9.89 7.06
C ILE A 201 10.78 -9.21 5.72
N PHE A 202 9.64 -8.58 5.55
CA PHE A 202 9.28 -7.75 4.40
C PHE A 202 9.10 -6.32 4.86
N ALA A 203 9.60 -5.37 4.10
CA ALA A 203 9.38 -3.97 4.41
C ALA A 203 9.21 -3.13 3.13
N GLY A 204 8.33 -2.14 3.20
CA GLY A 204 8.08 -1.18 2.12
C GLY A 204 8.12 0.26 2.63
N GLY A 205 7.80 1.20 1.74
CA GLY A 205 7.81 2.63 2.02
C GLY A 205 9.10 3.31 1.57
N ILE A 206 9.06 4.66 1.52
CA ILE A 206 10.11 5.45 0.88
C ILE A 206 11.50 5.24 1.52
N GLN A 207 11.56 5.06 2.85
CA GLN A 207 12.83 4.86 3.54
C GLN A 207 13.49 3.53 3.16
N ILE A 208 12.69 2.51 2.91
CA ILE A 208 13.19 1.20 2.45
C ILE A 208 13.61 1.31 0.98
N ASN A 209 12.79 1.91 0.12
CA ASN A 209 13.09 2.02 -1.31
C ASN A 209 14.36 2.83 -1.60
N LEU A 210 14.66 3.84 -0.77
CA LEU A 210 15.90 4.62 -0.88
C LEU A 210 17.15 3.84 -0.44
N ASN A 211 17.00 2.85 0.45
CA ASN A 211 18.09 2.16 1.12
C ASN A 211 18.08 0.64 0.91
N GLY A 212 17.27 0.12 -0.01
CA GLY A 212 17.01 -1.32 -0.16
C GLY A 212 18.26 -2.17 -0.37
N LYS A 213 19.24 -1.67 -1.14
CA LYS A 213 20.50 -2.38 -1.39
C LYS A 213 21.30 -2.62 -0.10
N GLU A 214 21.32 -1.64 0.79
CA GLU A 214 22.04 -1.71 2.07
C GLU A 214 21.32 -2.54 3.13
N LEU A 215 20.04 -2.87 2.90
CA LEU A 215 19.19 -3.63 3.80
C LEU A 215 18.93 -5.07 3.33
N ALA A 216 19.33 -5.42 2.12
CA ALA A 216 18.99 -6.69 1.45
C ALA A 216 19.37 -7.96 2.23
N ASP A 217 20.41 -7.91 3.06
CA ASP A 217 20.81 -9.04 3.90
C ASP A 217 19.83 -9.33 5.05
N ASN A 218 18.99 -8.36 5.40
CA ASN A 218 18.14 -8.41 6.60
C ASN A 218 16.64 -8.45 6.31
N LEU A 219 16.22 -8.04 5.10
CA LEU A 219 14.81 -8.00 4.71
C LEU A 219 14.64 -8.19 3.20
N THR A 220 13.39 -8.47 2.79
CA THR A 220 12.94 -8.38 1.40
C THR A 220 12.21 -7.05 1.19
N GLU A 221 12.71 -6.22 0.27
CA GLU A 221 12.11 -4.94 -0.05
C GLU A 221 10.80 -5.10 -0.82
N ILE A 222 9.74 -4.39 -0.42
CA ILE A 222 8.51 -4.21 -1.17
C ILE A 222 8.61 -2.87 -1.93
N THR A 223 8.96 -2.94 -3.19
CA THR A 223 9.17 -1.75 -4.03
C THR A 223 7.89 -0.99 -4.33
N ASN A 224 6.77 -1.71 -4.42
CA ASN A 224 5.44 -1.12 -4.54
C ASN A 224 4.36 -2.13 -4.11
N SER A 225 3.14 -1.66 -3.88
CA SER A 225 2.03 -2.49 -3.43
C SER A 225 1.63 -3.58 -4.44
N GLY A 226 1.87 -3.38 -5.74
CA GLY A 226 1.60 -4.37 -6.77
C GLY A 226 2.55 -5.58 -6.72
N THR A 227 3.76 -5.39 -6.20
CA THR A 227 4.76 -6.47 -6.07
C THR A 227 4.65 -7.24 -4.77
N LEU A 228 3.91 -6.74 -3.76
CA LEU A 228 3.77 -7.38 -2.46
C LEU A 228 3.41 -8.87 -2.57
N LEU A 229 2.32 -9.19 -3.25
CA LEU A 229 1.86 -10.57 -3.39
C LEU A 229 2.85 -11.42 -4.19
N GLN A 230 3.47 -10.86 -5.23
CA GLN A 230 4.47 -11.55 -6.05
C GLN A 230 5.74 -11.90 -5.25
N GLN A 231 6.05 -11.16 -4.20
CA GLN A 231 7.21 -11.38 -3.35
C GLN A 231 6.87 -12.28 -2.14
N ILE A 232 5.73 -12.03 -1.49
CA ILE A 232 5.35 -12.79 -0.28
C ILE A 232 4.92 -14.22 -0.63
N LEU A 233 4.08 -14.44 -1.65
CA LEU A 233 3.54 -15.76 -1.94
C LEU A 233 4.65 -16.80 -2.22
N PRO A 234 5.62 -16.55 -3.13
CA PRO A 234 6.71 -17.49 -3.36
C PRO A 234 7.60 -17.71 -2.13
N ALA A 235 7.91 -16.63 -1.39
CA ALA A 235 8.75 -16.72 -0.19
C ALA A 235 8.13 -17.60 0.91
N LEU A 236 6.80 -17.64 0.97
CA LEU A 236 6.04 -18.49 1.90
C LEU A 236 5.62 -19.83 1.29
N LYS A 237 6.08 -20.17 0.07
CA LYS A 237 5.70 -21.37 -0.68
C LYS A 237 4.18 -21.52 -0.84
N LEU A 238 3.49 -20.39 -1.00
CA LEU A 238 2.06 -20.31 -1.25
C LEU A 238 1.81 -20.13 -2.75
N ASN A 239 0.82 -20.86 -3.30
CA ASN A 239 0.43 -20.78 -4.71
C ASN A 239 -0.67 -19.75 -4.97
#